data_38b23d3bd8dd9582bac1938ef27e12c8
#
_entry.id   38b23d3bd8dd9582bac1938ef27e12c8
#
_cell.length_a   1.000
_cell.length_b   1.000
_cell.length_c   1.000
_cell.angle_alpha   90.00
_cell.angle_beta   90.00
_cell.angle_gamma   90.00
#
_symmetry.space_group_name_H-M   'P 1'
#
loop_
_entity.id
_entity.type
_entity.pdbx_description
1 polymer ?
#
loop_
_entity_poly.entity_id
_entity_poly.type
_entity_poly.pdbx_seq_one_letter_code
_entity_poly.pdbx_strand_id
1 'polypeptide(L)'
;MKYTREQIQIAVQELGYKYFTGDNYDVNIIGIRNSDTNGKVTNKFDDKITISYKDENGEWQYNEYNCTTDPGDDWMENPWIDKIGCAVLKPGQYRGSHKLRLHGGKYLALGQKKDVTVFRDNNRNDKYEFDESSVDTGVFGINIHRATALEGKTSTYVNKWSAGCQVIASNDDWMEFLGICQEAREHWGNSFSYTLIESKDI
;
A
#
# COMPACT_ATOMS: atom_id res chain seq x y z
N MET A 1 -16.33 -2.39 1.10
CA MET A 1 -16.47 -2.76 -0.32
C MET A 1 -15.64 -3.99 -0.59
N LYS A 2 -16.04 -4.84 -1.51
CA LYS A 2 -15.29 -6.03 -1.94
C LYS A 2 -15.20 -5.98 -3.46
N TYR A 3 -14.00 -6.12 -4.00
CA TYR A 3 -13.73 -6.01 -5.43
C TYR A 3 -13.43 -7.38 -6.05
N THR A 4 -13.63 -7.52 -7.35
CA THR A 4 -13.15 -8.67 -8.10
C THR A 4 -11.81 -8.35 -8.76
N ARG A 5 -11.02 -9.37 -9.06
CA ARG A 5 -9.76 -9.23 -9.79
C ARG A 5 -9.96 -8.49 -11.12
N GLU A 6 -11.04 -8.81 -11.85
CA GLU A 6 -11.37 -8.24 -13.15
C GLU A 6 -11.67 -6.74 -13.05
N GLN A 7 -12.44 -6.32 -12.05
CA GLN A 7 -12.71 -4.89 -11.82
C GLN A 7 -11.42 -4.10 -11.60
N ILE A 8 -10.52 -4.64 -10.76
CA ILE A 8 -9.22 -4.00 -10.50
C ILE A 8 -8.33 -3.99 -11.74
N GLN A 9 -8.30 -5.07 -12.51
CA GLN A 9 -7.54 -5.13 -13.76
C GLN A 9 -8.02 -4.06 -14.74
N ILE A 10 -9.33 -3.91 -14.92
CA ILE A 10 -9.94 -2.91 -15.81
C ILE A 10 -9.53 -1.51 -15.34
N ALA A 11 -9.78 -1.17 -14.07
CA ALA A 11 -9.45 0.14 -13.52
C ALA A 11 -7.96 0.50 -13.69
N VAL A 12 -7.06 -0.43 -13.37
CA VAL A 12 -5.61 -0.24 -13.54
C VAL A 12 -5.25 0.04 -15.00
N GLN A 13 -5.88 -0.68 -15.96
CA GLN A 13 -5.62 -0.53 -17.39
C GLN A 13 -6.22 0.76 -17.95
N GLU A 14 -7.40 1.18 -17.50
CA GLU A 14 -8.06 2.44 -17.89
C GLU A 14 -7.26 3.67 -17.43
N LEU A 15 -6.58 3.56 -16.28
CA LEU A 15 -5.64 4.57 -15.79
C LEU A 15 -4.30 4.57 -16.57
N GLY A 16 -4.13 3.70 -17.57
CA GLY A 16 -2.92 3.60 -18.37
C GLY A 16 -1.77 2.85 -17.69
N TYR A 17 -2.04 2.15 -16.58
CA TYR A 17 -1.03 1.38 -15.85
C TYR A 17 -0.91 -0.05 -16.37
N LYS A 18 0.26 -0.64 -16.17
CA LYS A 18 0.51 -2.03 -16.53
C LYS A 18 -0.10 -2.97 -15.49
N TYR A 19 -0.91 -3.91 -15.96
CA TYR A 19 -1.33 -5.10 -15.20
C TYR A 19 -0.50 -6.29 -15.68
N PHE A 20 0.17 -6.99 -14.76
CA PHE A 20 1.06 -8.10 -15.06
C PHE A 20 0.26 -9.38 -15.27
N THR A 21 0.64 -10.17 -16.28
CA THR A 21 -0.07 -11.38 -16.68
C THR A 21 0.86 -12.57 -16.89
N GLY A 22 2.12 -12.46 -16.49
CA GLY A 22 3.07 -13.55 -16.50
C GLY A 22 2.62 -14.70 -15.59
N ASP A 23 3.08 -15.90 -15.88
CA ASP A 23 2.82 -17.06 -15.04
C ASP A 23 3.78 -17.09 -13.83
N ASN A 24 3.59 -18.04 -12.92
CA ASN A 24 4.47 -18.25 -11.78
C ASN A 24 4.68 -17.00 -10.90
N TYR A 25 3.61 -16.50 -10.31
CA TYR A 25 3.64 -15.41 -9.32
C TYR A 25 4.15 -14.06 -9.84
N ASP A 26 3.84 -13.68 -11.11
CA ASP A 26 4.02 -12.30 -11.60
C ASP A 26 2.98 -11.38 -10.95
N VAL A 27 3.28 -10.93 -9.73
CA VAL A 27 2.30 -10.32 -8.82
C VAL A 27 1.92 -8.89 -9.21
N ASN A 28 0.60 -8.60 -9.13
CA ASN A 28 0.05 -7.25 -9.11
C ASN A 28 -0.29 -6.89 -7.67
N ILE A 29 0.41 -5.93 -7.08
CA ILE A 29 0.13 -5.40 -5.74
C ILE A 29 -0.53 -4.04 -5.91
N ILE A 30 -1.84 -3.95 -5.60
CA ILE A 30 -2.65 -2.77 -5.83
C ILE A 30 -3.24 -2.28 -4.50
N GLY A 31 -2.88 -1.06 -4.10
CA GLY A 31 -3.58 -0.34 -3.04
C GLY A 31 -4.80 0.39 -3.60
N ILE A 32 -5.88 0.40 -2.85
CA ILE A 32 -7.12 1.09 -3.20
C ILE A 32 -7.49 2.00 -2.03
N ARG A 33 -7.23 3.30 -2.22
CA ARG A 33 -7.61 4.33 -1.24
C ARG A 33 -9.12 4.53 -1.25
N ASN A 34 -9.74 4.58 -0.08
CA ASN A 34 -11.16 4.86 0.06
C ASN A 34 -11.46 6.34 -0.22
N SER A 35 -11.96 6.64 -1.42
CA SER A 35 -12.32 8.01 -1.82
C SER A 35 -13.64 8.52 -1.21
N ASP A 36 -14.48 7.64 -0.63
CA ASP A 36 -15.74 8.02 0.00
C ASP A 36 -15.54 8.89 1.27
N THR A 37 -14.33 8.86 1.83
CA THR A 37 -13.94 9.70 2.97
C THR A 37 -13.82 11.17 2.61
N ASN A 38 -13.75 11.52 1.32
CA ASN A 38 -13.46 12.87 0.84
C ASN A 38 -12.19 13.48 1.47
N GLY A 39 -11.18 12.66 1.67
CA GLY A 39 -9.91 13.03 2.28
C GLY A 39 -9.92 13.15 3.80
N LYS A 40 -11.03 12.85 4.48
CA LYS A 40 -11.09 12.89 5.94
C LYS A 40 -10.16 11.83 6.55
N VAL A 41 -9.37 12.21 7.55
CA VAL A 41 -8.58 11.29 8.36
C VAL A 41 -9.51 10.44 9.22
N THR A 42 -9.71 9.17 8.86
CA THR A 42 -10.60 8.26 9.58
C THR A 42 -9.90 7.51 10.69
N ASN A 43 -8.58 7.44 10.64
CA ASN A 43 -7.74 6.63 11.52
C ASN A 43 -8.13 5.14 11.54
N LYS A 44 -8.72 4.64 10.45
CA LYS A 44 -9.19 3.26 10.30
C LYS A 44 -8.47 2.55 9.18
N PHE A 45 -8.49 1.22 9.20
CA PHE A 45 -8.06 0.36 8.10
C PHE A 45 -9.23 0.17 7.11
N ASP A 46 -9.66 1.26 6.49
CA ASP A 46 -10.82 1.34 5.59
C ASP A 46 -10.46 1.37 4.10
N ASP A 47 -9.15 1.28 3.81
CA ASP A 47 -8.61 1.03 2.49
C ASP A 47 -8.45 -0.47 2.21
N LYS A 48 -8.07 -0.80 0.98
CA LYS A 48 -7.75 -2.16 0.58
C LYS A 48 -6.35 -2.24 -0.03
N ILE A 49 -5.70 -3.37 0.19
CA ILE A 49 -4.57 -3.82 -0.62
C ILE A 49 -4.93 -5.17 -1.22
N THR A 50 -4.70 -5.32 -2.51
CA THR A 50 -4.96 -6.57 -3.21
C THR A 50 -3.67 -7.11 -3.79
N ILE A 51 -3.58 -8.43 -3.89
CA ILE A 51 -2.53 -9.12 -4.61
C ILE A 51 -3.16 -10.14 -5.55
N SER A 52 -2.77 -10.10 -6.81
CA SER A 52 -3.22 -11.06 -7.82
C SER A 52 -2.07 -11.53 -8.68
N TYR A 53 -2.14 -12.78 -9.08
CA TYR A 53 -1.10 -13.46 -9.84
C TYR A 53 -1.65 -14.73 -10.48
N LYS A 54 -0.92 -15.30 -11.42
CA LYS A 54 -1.15 -16.68 -11.85
C LYS A 54 -0.22 -17.60 -11.08
N ASP A 55 -0.77 -18.70 -10.57
CA ASP A 55 -0.01 -19.73 -9.90
C ASP A 55 0.84 -20.58 -10.87
N GLU A 56 1.46 -21.64 -10.39
CA GLU A 56 2.27 -22.57 -11.19
C GLU A 56 1.47 -23.33 -12.27
N ASN A 57 0.13 -23.42 -12.12
CA ASN A 57 -0.77 -24.04 -13.08
C ASN A 57 -1.30 -23.03 -14.11
N GLY A 58 -0.94 -21.75 -13.99
CA GLY A 58 -1.43 -20.66 -14.81
C GLY A 58 -2.83 -20.15 -14.40
N GLU A 59 -3.34 -20.59 -13.25
CA GLU A 59 -4.66 -20.20 -12.75
C GLU A 59 -4.58 -18.90 -11.95
N TRP A 60 -5.53 -17.98 -12.17
CA TRP A 60 -5.57 -16.73 -11.47
C TRP A 60 -5.92 -16.89 -9.98
N GLN A 61 -5.08 -16.34 -9.14
CA GLN A 61 -5.28 -16.17 -7.69
C GLN A 61 -5.51 -14.69 -7.37
N TYR A 62 -6.34 -14.43 -6.35
CA TYR A 62 -6.69 -13.08 -5.92
C TYR A 62 -7.00 -13.05 -4.43
N ASN A 63 -6.31 -12.15 -3.73
CA ASN A 63 -6.54 -11.88 -2.31
C ASN A 63 -6.74 -10.38 -2.08
N GLU A 64 -7.61 -10.03 -1.12
CA GLU A 64 -7.93 -8.67 -0.72
C GLU A 64 -7.86 -8.54 0.80
N TYR A 65 -7.14 -7.55 1.28
CA TYR A 65 -6.88 -7.33 2.69
C TYR A 65 -7.28 -5.92 3.11
N ASN A 66 -7.78 -5.76 4.35
CA ASN A 66 -7.98 -4.45 4.95
C ASN A 66 -6.65 -3.80 5.29
N CYS A 67 -6.49 -2.56 4.89
CA CYS A 67 -5.26 -1.81 5.13
C CYS A 67 -5.54 -0.32 5.34
N THR A 68 -4.49 0.43 5.62
CA THR A 68 -4.44 1.87 5.36
C THR A 68 -3.41 2.14 4.27
N THR A 69 -3.71 3.08 3.40
CA THR A 69 -2.79 3.64 2.40
C THR A 69 -2.31 5.03 2.81
N ASP A 70 -2.74 5.49 3.99
CA ASP A 70 -2.58 6.84 4.49
C ASP A 70 -1.95 6.88 5.90
N PRO A 71 -1.37 8.02 6.32
CA PRO A 71 -0.93 8.22 7.69
C PRO A 71 -2.08 8.11 8.70
N GLY A 72 -1.79 7.62 9.91
CA GLY A 72 -2.72 7.70 11.04
C GLY A 72 -2.79 9.09 11.64
N ASP A 73 -3.84 9.35 12.43
CA ASP A 73 -4.12 10.64 13.07
C ASP A 73 -2.96 11.14 13.94
N ASP A 74 -2.34 10.28 14.73
CA ASP A 74 -1.17 10.62 15.56
C ASP A 74 -0.06 11.34 14.74
N TRP A 75 0.20 10.89 13.50
CA TRP A 75 1.23 11.48 12.65
C TRP A 75 0.74 12.69 11.88
N MET A 76 -0.56 12.76 11.55
CA MET A 76 -1.14 13.96 10.94
C MET A 76 -1.10 15.15 11.92
N GLU A 77 -1.37 14.90 13.20
CA GLU A 77 -1.26 15.92 14.25
C GLU A 77 0.18 16.27 14.59
N ASN A 78 1.07 15.25 14.66
CA ASN A 78 2.47 15.36 15.10
C ASN A 78 3.41 14.70 14.09
N PRO A 79 3.63 15.30 12.91
CA PRO A 79 4.42 14.69 11.84
C PRO A 79 5.87 14.44 12.27
N TRP A 80 6.46 13.35 11.78
CA TRP A 80 7.84 12.96 12.07
C TRP A 80 8.85 14.06 11.75
N ILE A 81 8.61 14.80 10.66
CA ILE A 81 9.39 15.98 10.27
C ILE A 81 8.47 17.20 10.30
N ASP A 82 8.50 17.91 11.39
CA ASP A 82 7.62 19.03 11.73
C ASP A 82 7.51 20.12 10.65
N LYS A 83 8.61 20.35 9.91
CA LYS A 83 8.67 21.41 8.88
C LYS A 83 8.02 21.04 7.55
N ILE A 84 7.96 19.75 7.21
CA ILE A 84 7.50 19.29 5.90
C ILE A 84 6.25 18.43 5.97
N GLY A 85 5.80 18.07 7.18
CA GLY A 85 4.57 17.31 7.41
C GLY A 85 4.65 15.83 7.04
N CYS A 86 3.49 15.19 7.02
CA CYS A 86 3.34 13.79 6.64
C CYS A 86 3.51 13.57 5.14
N ALA A 87 3.87 12.36 4.76
CA ALA A 87 3.94 11.92 3.38
C ALA A 87 2.69 11.10 3.05
N VAL A 88 1.79 11.64 2.24
CA VAL A 88 0.60 10.93 1.74
C VAL A 88 0.91 10.46 0.33
N LEU A 89 0.95 9.14 0.09
CA LEU A 89 1.33 8.60 -1.21
C LEU A 89 0.37 9.07 -2.31
N LYS A 90 0.91 9.63 -3.39
CA LYS A 90 0.11 10.04 -4.54
C LYS A 90 -0.35 8.81 -5.32
N PRO A 91 -1.61 8.73 -5.79
CA PRO A 91 -2.04 7.67 -6.71
C PRO A 91 -1.12 7.58 -7.93
N GLY A 92 -0.75 6.36 -8.31
CA GLY A 92 0.19 6.12 -9.38
C GLY A 92 0.75 4.70 -9.41
N GLN A 93 1.46 4.35 -10.48
CA GLN A 93 2.15 3.08 -10.59
C GLN A 93 3.65 3.25 -10.35
N TYR A 94 4.18 2.60 -9.32
CA TYR A 94 5.57 2.66 -8.87
C TYR A 94 6.30 1.36 -9.25
N ARG A 95 6.92 1.34 -10.44
CA ARG A 95 7.56 0.14 -11.03
C ARG A 95 8.85 -0.26 -10.31
N GLY A 96 8.86 -1.49 -9.76
CA GLY A 96 10.02 -2.03 -9.04
C GLY A 96 10.45 -1.16 -7.85
N SER A 97 9.51 -0.47 -7.21
CA SER A 97 9.75 0.48 -6.12
C SER A 97 10.02 -0.16 -4.77
N HIS A 98 9.69 -1.44 -4.62
CA HIS A 98 9.81 -2.16 -3.34
C HIS A 98 10.68 -3.41 -3.45
N LYS A 99 11.19 -3.87 -2.31
CA LYS A 99 11.89 -5.15 -2.15
C LYS A 99 11.62 -5.75 -0.78
N LEU A 100 11.66 -7.07 -0.68
CA LEU A 100 11.67 -7.76 0.61
C LEU A 100 12.96 -7.45 1.37
N ARG A 101 12.83 -6.87 2.55
CA ARG A 101 13.92 -6.57 3.49
C ARG A 101 13.40 -6.45 4.92
N LEU A 102 14.29 -6.45 5.91
CA LEU A 102 13.90 -6.22 7.29
C LEU A 102 13.38 -4.80 7.49
N HIS A 103 12.16 -4.68 8.00
CA HIS A 103 11.55 -3.44 8.44
C HIS A 103 12.03 -3.11 9.86
N GLY A 104 12.70 -1.95 10.02
CA GLY A 104 13.29 -1.55 11.29
C GLY A 104 14.27 -2.58 11.88
N GLY A 105 14.87 -3.45 11.06
CA GLY A 105 15.76 -4.51 11.52
C GLY A 105 15.06 -5.69 12.24
N LYS A 106 13.72 -5.72 12.26
CA LYS A 106 12.95 -6.64 13.12
C LYS A 106 12.27 -7.78 12.37
N TYR A 107 11.58 -7.50 11.27
CA TYR A 107 10.80 -8.50 10.53
C TYR A 107 10.77 -8.19 9.03
N LEU A 108 10.55 -9.20 8.21
CA LEU A 108 10.52 -9.07 6.76
C LEU A 108 9.29 -8.28 6.30
N ALA A 109 9.49 -7.31 5.40
CA ALA A 109 8.44 -6.50 4.81
C ALA A 109 8.86 -6.01 3.41
N LEU A 110 7.94 -5.44 2.65
CA LEU A 110 8.27 -4.77 1.39
C LEU A 110 8.74 -3.34 1.69
N GLY A 111 10.05 -3.14 1.68
CA GLY A 111 10.66 -1.84 1.89
C GLY A 111 10.83 -1.06 0.59
N GLN A 112 10.50 0.21 0.62
CA GLN A 112 10.74 1.11 -0.51
C GLN A 112 12.23 1.14 -0.88
N LYS A 113 12.56 1.05 -2.18
CA LYS A 113 13.94 1.09 -2.69
C LYS A 113 14.16 2.08 -3.84
N LYS A 114 13.09 2.57 -4.48
CA LYS A 114 13.13 3.60 -5.51
C LYS A 114 12.18 4.72 -5.15
N ASP A 115 12.31 5.82 -5.85
CA ASP A 115 11.47 7.00 -5.66
C ASP A 115 9.99 6.67 -5.81
N VAL A 116 9.20 7.27 -4.95
CA VAL A 116 7.74 7.40 -5.06
C VAL A 116 7.39 8.88 -4.93
N THR A 117 6.19 9.23 -5.35
CA THR A 117 5.67 10.60 -5.27
C THR A 117 4.65 10.70 -4.17
N VAL A 118 4.78 11.71 -3.32
CA VAL A 118 3.88 11.96 -2.18
C VAL A 118 3.37 13.39 -2.20
N PHE A 119 2.22 13.64 -1.62
CA PHE A 119 1.82 14.95 -1.16
C PHE A 119 2.39 15.17 0.24
N ARG A 120 2.86 16.39 0.52
CA ARG A 120 3.31 16.80 1.85
C ARG A 120 2.18 17.53 2.56
N ASP A 121 1.74 16.96 3.66
CA ASP A 121 0.65 17.50 4.46
C ASP A 121 1.17 17.98 5.81
N ASN A 122 1.06 19.28 6.07
CA ASN A 122 1.55 19.92 7.29
C ASN A 122 0.53 20.89 7.95
N ASN A 123 -0.72 20.86 7.53
CA ASN A 123 -1.73 21.79 8.05
C ASN A 123 -2.36 21.34 9.38
N ARG A 124 -2.13 20.07 9.79
CA ARG A 124 -2.58 19.49 11.07
C ARG A 124 -4.07 19.58 11.31
N ASN A 125 -4.83 19.39 10.25
CA ASN A 125 -6.29 19.28 10.31
C ASN A 125 -6.72 17.81 10.15
N ASP A 126 -8.01 17.54 10.22
CA ASP A 126 -8.56 16.18 10.09
C ASP A 126 -8.73 15.72 8.62
N LYS A 127 -7.88 16.24 7.69
CA LYS A 127 -7.96 15.92 6.26
C LYS A 127 -6.59 15.67 5.67
N TYR A 128 -6.53 14.76 4.72
CA TYR A 128 -5.39 14.62 3.81
C TYR A 128 -5.47 15.66 2.70
N GLU A 129 -4.44 16.47 2.55
CA GLU A 129 -4.36 17.48 1.51
C GLU A 129 -3.67 16.91 0.27
N PHE A 130 -4.38 16.88 -0.85
CA PHE A 130 -3.88 16.39 -2.14
C PHE A 130 -3.51 17.59 -3.03
N ASP A 131 -2.67 18.48 -2.50
CA ASP A 131 -2.24 19.70 -3.18
C ASP A 131 -1.05 19.41 -4.10
N GLU A 132 -1.25 19.62 -5.40
CA GLU A 132 -0.18 19.44 -6.42
C GLU A 132 1.05 20.34 -6.16
N SER A 133 0.89 21.45 -5.46
CA SER A 133 2.03 22.32 -5.08
C SER A 133 2.89 21.74 -3.95
N SER A 134 2.35 20.75 -3.20
CA SER A 134 3.06 20.08 -2.10
C SER A 134 3.76 18.78 -2.53
N VAL A 135 3.73 18.45 -3.82
CA VAL A 135 4.28 17.19 -4.34
C VAL A 135 5.78 17.12 -4.12
N ASP A 136 6.24 15.97 -3.61
CA ASP A 136 7.64 15.64 -3.38
C ASP A 136 7.93 14.22 -3.90
N THR A 137 9.11 14.00 -4.47
CA THR A 137 9.49 12.71 -5.06
C THR A 137 10.83 12.25 -4.51
N GLY A 138 10.88 11.01 -3.99
CA GLY A 138 12.09 10.46 -3.41
C GLY A 138 11.87 9.15 -2.66
N VAL A 139 12.87 8.76 -1.88
CA VAL A 139 12.80 7.59 -1.00
C VAL A 139 12.46 8.06 0.42
N PHE A 140 11.19 7.95 0.79
CA PHE A 140 10.66 8.43 2.08
C PHE A 140 10.43 7.31 3.10
N GLY A 141 10.64 6.06 2.71
CA GLY A 141 10.35 4.91 3.55
C GLY A 141 8.87 4.51 3.52
N ILE A 142 8.18 4.80 2.41
CA ILE A 142 6.82 4.28 2.16
C ILE A 142 6.93 2.77 1.96
N ASN A 143 6.77 2.02 3.04
CA ASN A 143 6.87 0.56 3.06
C ASN A 143 5.49 -0.07 3.07
N ILE A 144 5.40 -1.36 2.71
CA ILE A 144 4.20 -2.18 2.90
C ILE A 144 4.50 -3.14 4.04
N HIS A 145 3.74 -3.07 5.14
CA HIS A 145 4.00 -3.85 6.35
C HIS A 145 2.74 -4.14 7.16
N ARG A 146 2.88 -4.86 8.27
CA ARG A 146 1.78 -5.19 9.18
C ARG A 146 1.59 -4.14 10.28
N ALA A 147 0.39 -4.04 10.81
CA ALA A 147 0.10 -3.31 12.04
C ALA A 147 0.50 -4.13 13.28
N THR A 148 -0.04 -5.33 13.46
CA THR A 148 0.21 -6.16 14.65
C THR A 148 1.08 -7.38 14.34
N ALA A 149 1.85 -7.84 15.34
CA ALA A 149 2.63 -9.07 15.27
C ALA A 149 1.92 -10.27 15.89
N LEU A 150 0.78 -10.06 16.52
CA LEU A 150 0.08 -11.09 17.27
C LEU A 150 -0.79 -11.93 16.34
N GLU A 151 -0.56 -13.25 16.33
CA GLU A 151 -1.33 -14.24 15.58
C GLU A 151 -2.83 -14.16 15.92
N GLY A 152 -3.69 -14.26 14.91
CA GLY A 152 -5.14 -14.15 15.05
C GLY A 152 -5.64 -12.76 15.45
N LYS A 153 -4.79 -11.72 15.40
CA LYS A 153 -5.18 -10.35 15.80
C LYS A 153 -5.23 -9.40 14.60
N THR A 154 -6.19 -8.49 14.71
CA THR A 154 -6.40 -7.40 13.76
C THR A 154 -6.40 -6.07 14.53
N SER A 155 -5.64 -5.09 14.03
CA SER A 155 -5.66 -3.74 14.60
C SER A 155 -6.90 -2.97 14.13
N THR A 156 -7.52 -2.23 15.04
CA THR A 156 -8.75 -1.46 14.76
C THR A 156 -8.45 -0.05 14.26
N TYR A 157 -7.40 0.58 14.80
CA TYR A 157 -7.01 1.95 14.50
C TYR A 157 -5.58 2.03 13.94
N VAL A 158 -5.36 2.97 13.04
CA VAL A 158 -4.05 3.18 12.40
C VAL A 158 -3.06 3.80 13.38
N ASN A 159 -3.43 4.89 14.05
CA ASN A 159 -2.58 5.58 15.03
C ASN A 159 -1.14 5.75 14.50
N LYS A 160 -0.15 5.22 15.24
CA LYS A 160 1.27 5.27 14.91
C LYS A 160 1.77 4.17 13.97
N TRP A 161 0.90 3.29 13.48
CA TRP A 161 1.33 2.24 12.55
C TRP A 161 1.75 2.76 11.18
N SER A 162 1.16 3.88 10.73
CA SER A 162 1.50 4.49 9.44
C SER A 162 1.80 5.98 9.60
N ALA A 163 2.99 6.40 9.17
CA ALA A 163 3.35 7.80 8.89
C ALA A 163 3.38 8.06 7.37
N GLY A 164 2.61 7.26 6.60
CA GLY A 164 2.55 7.23 5.14
C GLY A 164 2.77 5.84 4.54
N CYS A 165 3.15 4.84 5.35
CA CYS A 165 3.28 3.46 4.92
C CYS A 165 1.93 2.83 4.56
N GLN A 166 1.97 1.79 3.73
CA GLN A 166 0.83 0.94 3.43
C GLN A 166 0.78 -0.17 4.47
N VAL A 167 -0.26 -0.23 5.30
CA VAL A 167 -0.24 -1.10 6.49
C VAL A 167 -1.44 -2.03 6.51
N ILE A 168 -1.18 -3.34 6.47
CA ILE A 168 -2.22 -4.40 6.58
C ILE A 168 -2.62 -4.55 8.04
N ALA A 169 -3.93 -4.53 8.30
CA ALA A 169 -4.51 -4.51 9.64
C ALA A 169 -4.34 -5.84 10.41
N SER A 170 -4.55 -6.96 9.73
CA SER A 170 -4.52 -8.31 10.29
C SER A 170 -3.13 -8.93 10.17
N ASN A 171 -2.67 -9.62 11.22
CA ASN A 171 -1.40 -10.36 11.14
C ASN A 171 -1.51 -11.57 10.22
N ASP A 172 -2.63 -12.26 10.23
CA ASP A 172 -2.83 -13.47 9.41
C ASP A 172 -2.87 -13.10 7.92
N ASP A 173 -3.60 -12.04 7.56
CA ASP A 173 -3.61 -11.49 6.20
C ASP A 173 -2.20 -11.07 5.75
N TRP A 174 -1.44 -10.46 6.67
CA TRP A 174 -0.06 -10.09 6.41
C TRP A 174 0.83 -11.30 6.13
N MET A 175 0.69 -12.38 6.89
CA MET A 175 1.49 -13.60 6.70
C MET A 175 1.17 -14.26 5.36
N GLU A 176 -0.10 -14.28 4.95
CA GLU A 176 -0.50 -14.76 3.62
C GLU A 176 0.09 -13.89 2.51
N PHE A 177 -0.09 -12.55 2.58
CA PHE A 177 0.49 -11.60 1.64
C PHE A 177 2.01 -11.74 1.51
N LEU A 178 2.70 -11.86 2.65
CA LEU A 178 4.15 -12.01 2.70
C LEU A 178 4.61 -13.32 2.06
N GLY A 179 3.90 -14.43 2.30
CA GLY A 179 4.17 -15.72 1.68
C GLY A 179 4.11 -15.64 0.17
N ILE A 180 3.07 -15.03 -0.40
CA ILE A 180 2.93 -14.81 -1.84
C ILE A 180 4.11 -13.98 -2.39
N CYS A 181 4.51 -12.93 -1.67
CA CYS A 181 5.67 -12.13 -2.08
C CYS A 181 6.99 -12.91 -2.01
N GLN A 182 7.13 -13.85 -1.09
CA GLN A 182 8.31 -14.71 -1.00
C GLN A 182 8.39 -15.67 -2.20
N GLU A 183 7.28 -16.29 -2.59
CA GLU A 183 7.21 -17.13 -3.80
C GLU A 183 7.48 -16.30 -5.06
N ALA A 184 6.86 -15.13 -5.19
CA ALA A 184 7.11 -14.22 -6.30
C ALA A 184 8.60 -13.85 -6.43
N ARG A 185 9.29 -13.66 -5.31
CA ARG A 185 10.74 -13.38 -5.31
C ARG A 185 11.56 -14.52 -5.90
N GLU A 186 11.21 -15.76 -5.64
CA GLU A 186 11.95 -16.93 -6.15
C GLU A 186 11.85 -17.01 -7.68
N HIS A 187 10.73 -16.63 -8.28
CA HIS A 187 10.50 -16.65 -9.73
C HIS A 187 10.94 -15.37 -10.45
N TRP A 188 10.69 -14.18 -9.84
CA TRP A 188 10.84 -12.89 -10.50
C TRP A 188 11.92 -11.99 -9.87
N GLY A 189 12.61 -12.48 -8.84
CA GLY A 189 13.62 -11.73 -8.11
C GLY A 189 13.05 -10.70 -7.13
N ASN A 190 13.92 -10.13 -6.31
CA ASN A 190 13.52 -9.24 -5.20
C ASN A 190 13.24 -7.81 -5.68
N SER A 191 12.19 -7.65 -6.49
CA SER A 191 11.79 -6.35 -7.05
C SER A 191 10.29 -6.33 -7.32
N PHE A 192 9.54 -5.55 -6.55
CA PHE A 192 8.09 -5.47 -6.58
C PHE A 192 7.61 -4.10 -7.05
N SER A 193 6.59 -4.09 -7.91
CA SER A 193 5.86 -2.90 -8.29
C SER A 193 4.67 -2.73 -7.34
N TYR A 194 4.35 -1.48 -7.00
CA TYR A 194 3.15 -1.12 -6.25
C TYR A 194 2.35 -0.09 -7.04
N THR A 195 1.05 -0.28 -7.13
CA THR A 195 0.13 0.68 -7.76
C THR A 195 -0.87 1.13 -6.71
N LEU A 196 -1.05 2.44 -6.55
CA LEU A 196 -2.11 3.03 -5.73
C LEU A 196 -3.15 3.65 -6.65
N ILE A 197 -4.40 3.23 -6.51
CA ILE A 197 -5.58 3.80 -7.16
C ILE A 197 -6.59 4.26 -6.11
N GLU A 198 -7.63 4.94 -6.51
CA GLU A 198 -8.72 5.35 -5.63
C GLU A 198 -9.98 4.50 -5.88
N SER A 199 -10.80 4.30 -4.85
CA SER A 199 -12.02 3.48 -4.98
C SER A 199 -13.01 4.02 -6.01
N LYS A 200 -12.96 5.32 -6.31
CA LYS A 200 -13.77 5.96 -7.37
C LYS A 200 -13.33 5.59 -8.80
N ASP A 201 -12.15 5.00 -8.95
CA ASP A 201 -11.59 4.59 -10.24
C ASP A 201 -12.11 3.19 -10.67
N ILE A 202 -12.81 2.48 -9.77
CA ILE A 202 -13.38 1.14 -9.96
C ILE A 202 -14.91 1.22 -10.09
#